data_fc6d0fc82c13c6a45ba3a43c65fed409
#
_entry.id   fc6d0fc82c13c6a45ba3a43c65fed409
#
_cell.length_a   1.000
_cell.length_b   1.000
_cell.length_c   1.000
_cell.angle_alpha   90.00
_cell.angle_beta   90.00
_cell.angle_gamma   90.00
#
_symmetry.space_group_name_H-M   'P 1'
#
loop_
_entity.id
_entity.type
_entity.pdbx_description
1 polymer ?
#
loop_
_entity_poly.entity_id
_entity_poly.type
_entity_poly.pdbx_seq_one_letter_code
_entity_poly.pdbx_strand_id
1 'polypeptide(L)'
;MLHELQDRERLRPLYEADPLVTVRARSILYGLHLPHVQILVDDPDHPRGALLTHDGLLWDVYSPDLQVARNMLDEFPRREHTVFFGLAGPLLEHVRRHFEGVTELPATLYVLADPAHFHPADPAGETVGVLAPEHAGPVSDAWTVHDFESQEARLAYVRGCIERGPTAAVLREGRPMSYGLTHADGSIGILHTEPALRRQGLGRQVLSALVRKLLERRAMVYAYVAVGNVPSIALMEATGLRAVQDGAVVTVGPRRETSA
;
A
#
# COMPACT_ATOMS: atom_id res chain seq x y z
N MET A 1 21.79 -16.00 6.54
CA MET A 1 20.67 -16.44 7.43
C MET A 1 19.90 -15.20 7.85
N LEU A 2 18.57 -15.21 7.73
CA LEU A 2 17.73 -14.09 8.16
C LEU A 2 17.60 -14.09 9.71
N HIS A 3 17.68 -12.90 10.29
CA HIS A 3 17.57 -12.67 11.72
C HIS A 3 16.37 -11.77 12.02
N GLU A 4 15.63 -12.08 13.07
CA GLU A 4 14.54 -11.23 13.53
C GLU A 4 15.10 -10.00 14.26
N LEU A 5 14.68 -8.80 13.85
CA LEU A 5 15.12 -7.54 14.43
C LEU A 5 14.02 -6.96 15.33
N GLN A 6 14.35 -6.71 16.60
CA GLN A 6 13.43 -6.11 17.56
C GLN A 6 13.52 -4.57 17.57
N ASP A 7 14.73 -4.05 17.44
CA ASP A 7 14.98 -2.60 17.44
C ASP A 7 14.86 -2.03 16.01
N ARG A 8 13.63 -1.56 15.66
CA ARG A 8 13.33 -0.97 14.36
C ARG A 8 14.11 0.31 14.05
N GLU A 9 14.64 1.01 15.06
CA GLU A 9 15.41 2.25 14.83
C GLU A 9 16.73 1.97 14.09
N ARG A 10 17.26 0.76 14.17
CA ARG A 10 18.42 0.34 13.38
C ARG A 10 18.20 0.35 11.87
N LEU A 11 16.93 0.29 11.41
CA LEU A 11 16.58 0.37 9.99
C LEU A 11 16.45 1.81 9.48
N ARG A 12 16.45 2.81 10.37
CA ARG A 12 16.24 4.20 9.96
C ARG A 12 17.24 4.65 8.89
N PRO A 13 18.57 4.43 9.02
CA PRO A 13 19.52 4.82 7.98
C PRO A 13 19.26 4.12 6.64
N LEU A 14 18.86 2.84 6.66
CA LEU A 14 18.57 2.05 5.48
C LEU A 14 17.38 2.64 4.71
N TYR A 15 16.29 2.96 5.39
CA TYR A 15 15.07 3.46 4.76
C TYR A 15 15.07 4.95 4.45
N GLU A 16 15.89 5.74 5.16
CA GLU A 16 16.06 7.18 4.87
C GLU A 16 17.00 7.44 3.69
N ALA A 17 17.80 6.44 3.26
CA ALA A 17 18.64 6.54 2.08
C ALA A 17 17.81 6.68 0.78
N ASP A 18 16.62 6.07 0.72
CA ASP A 18 15.66 6.22 -0.39
C ASP A 18 14.23 6.38 0.15
N PRO A 19 13.90 7.58 0.66
CA PRO A 19 12.68 7.79 1.42
C PRO A 19 11.39 7.69 0.60
N LEU A 20 11.47 7.81 -0.72
CA LEU A 20 10.29 7.72 -1.59
C LEU A 20 9.96 6.28 -1.94
N VAL A 21 10.96 5.49 -2.31
CA VAL A 21 10.77 4.05 -2.61
C VAL A 21 10.36 3.29 -1.36
N THR A 22 10.94 3.63 -0.20
CA THR A 22 10.68 2.96 1.08
C THR A 22 9.50 3.53 1.86
N VAL A 23 8.68 4.39 1.24
CA VAL A 23 7.57 5.09 1.91
C VAL A 23 6.61 4.15 2.64
N ARG A 24 6.29 2.99 2.07
CA ARG A 24 5.41 1.99 2.69
C ARG A 24 6.05 1.41 3.97
N ALA A 25 7.28 0.93 3.88
CA ALA A 25 8.02 0.39 5.04
C ALA A 25 8.14 1.46 6.15
N ARG A 26 8.47 2.70 5.79
CA ARG A 26 8.54 3.82 6.74
C ARG A 26 7.18 4.15 7.36
N SER A 27 6.09 4.08 6.59
CA SER A 27 4.72 4.25 7.10
C SER A 27 4.40 3.19 8.17
N ILE A 28 4.70 1.93 7.91
CA ILE A 28 4.48 0.81 8.83
C ILE A 28 5.33 0.96 10.09
N LEU A 29 6.61 1.29 9.94
CA LEU A 29 7.55 1.33 11.07
C LEU A 29 7.40 2.56 11.95
N TYR A 30 7.18 3.73 11.35
CA TYR A 30 7.30 5.02 12.03
C TYR A 30 6.04 5.87 11.99
N GLY A 31 5.15 5.60 11.03
CA GLY A 31 3.92 6.39 10.81
C GLY A 31 2.67 5.81 11.47
N LEU A 32 2.63 4.50 11.68
CA LEU A 32 1.48 3.78 12.20
C LEU A 32 1.81 3.09 13.53
N HIS A 33 0.81 3.04 14.42
CA HIS A 33 0.91 2.26 15.65
C HIS A 33 0.34 0.86 15.43
N LEU A 34 1.05 0.04 14.64
CA LEU A 34 0.66 -1.33 14.36
C LEU A 34 1.12 -2.26 15.49
N PRO A 35 0.25 -3.16 15.99
CA PRO A 35 0.55 -3.99 17.16
C PRO A 35 1.61 -5.06 16.89
N HIS A 36 1.71 -5.51 15.65
CA HIS A 36 2.62 -6.60 15.28
C HIS A 36 3.31 -6.24 13.97
N VAL A 37 4.61 -5.96 14.06
CA VAL A 37 5.47 -5.76 12.89
C VAL A 37 6.61 -6.77 13.02
N GLN A 38 6.70 -7.69 12.06
CA GLN A 38 7.82 -8.61 11.96
C GLN A 38 8.87 -8.03 11.01
N ILE A 39 10.12 -8.06 11.42
CA ILE A 39 11.25 -7.55 10.67
C ILE A 39 12.30 -8.65 10.60
N LEU A 40 12.72 -9.00 9.40
CA LEU A 40 13.81 -9.91 9.14
C LEU A 40 14.94 -9.15 8.43
N VAL A 41 16.19 -9.31 8.89
CA VAL A 41 17.35 -8.62 8.34
C VAL A 41 18.46 -9.61 8.00
N ASP A 42 19.37 -9.19 7.13
CA ASP A 42 20.57 -9.95 6.77
C ASP A 42 21.63 -9.92 7.89
N ASP A 43 21.76 -8.81 8.60
CA ASP A 43 22.67 -8.60 9.71
C ASP A 43 21.97 -7.77 10.81
N PRO A 44 21.78 -8.30 12.03
CA PRO A 44 21.08 -7.58 13.08
C PRO A 44 21.88 -6.40 13.66
N ASP A 45 23.20 -6.38 13.52
CA ASP A 45 24.03 -5.29 14.01
C ASP A 45 24.20 -4.18 12.98
N HIS A 46 24.28 -4.53 11.69
CA HIS A 46 24.46 -3.61 10.57
C HIS A 46 23.55 -3.99 9.41
N PRO A 47 22.22 -3.77 9.51
CA PRO A 47 21.28 -4.14 8.46
C PRO A 47 21.57 -3.46 7.12
N ARG A 48 21.81 -4.26 6.07
CA ARG A 48 21.97 -3.80 4.69
C ARG A 48 20.73 -4.05 3.87
N GLY A 49 19.82 -4.89 4.37
CA GLY A 49 18.52 -5.18 3.82
C GLY A 49 17.52 -5.61 4.86
N ALA A 50 16.25 -5.49 4.53
CA ALA A 50 15.16 -5.91 5.41
C ALA A 50 13.97 -6.47 4.64
N LEU A 51 13.32 -7.46 5.25
CA LEU A 51 11.97 -7.94 4.94
C LEU A 51 11.06 -7.49 6.07
N LEU A 52 9.92 -6.94 5.73
CA LEU A 52 9.00 -6.32 6.69
C LEU A 52 7.56 -6.74 6.40
N THR A 53 6.83 -7.13 7.44
CA THR A 53 5.38 -7.36 7.39
C THR A 53 4.69 -6.86 8.67
N HIS A 54 3.41 -6.52 8.55
CA HIS A 54 2.54 -6.15 9.68
C HIS A 54 1.36 -7.11 9.88
N ASP A 55 1.18 -8.05 8.96
CA ASP A 55 0.08 -9.02 8.96
C ASP A 55 0.55 -10.47 8.69
N GLY A 56 1.83 -10.66 8.44
CA GLY A 56 2.41 -11.95 8.11
C GLY A 56 2.19 -12.41 6.66
N LEU A 57 1.38 -11.71 5.89
CA LEU A 57 1.05 -12.03 4.50
C LEU A 57 1.72 -11.09 3.50
N LEU A 58 1.59 -9.78 3.74
CA LEU A 58 2.06 -8.73 2.86
C LEU A 58 3.48 -8.29 3.26
N TRP A 59 4.47 -8.60 2.44
CA TRP A 59 5.88 -8.35 2.73
C TRP A 59 6.47 -7.27 1.83
N ASP A 60 7.20 -6.34 2.43
CA ASP A 60 8.15 -5.50 1.74
C ASP A 60 9.51 -6.18 1.75
N VAL A 61 10.27 -6.03 0.68
CA VAL A 61 11.69 -6.37 0.65
C VAL A 61 12.45 -5.16 0.15
N TYR A 62 13.45 -4.73 0.88
CA TYR A 62 14.30 -3.61 0.48
C TYR A 62 15.75 -3.83 0.86
N SER A 63 16.62 -3.56 -0.10
CA SER A 63 18.04 -3.31 0.08
C SER A 63 18.52 -2.45 -1.10
N PRO A 64 19.40 -1.47 -0.88
CA PRO A 64 20.08 -0.76 -1.97
C PRO A 64 21.07 -1.68 -2.73
N ASP A 65 21.48 -2.79 -2.10
CA ASP A 65 22.30 -3.83 -2.71
C ASP A 65 21.40 -4.98 -3.20
N LEU A 66 21.30 -5.10 -4.55
CA LEU A 66 20.48 -6.12 -5.19
C LEU A 66 20.87 -7.56 -4.77
N GLN A 67 22.17 -7.81 -4.52
CA GLN A 67 22.59 -9.16 -4.14
C GLN A 67 22.14 -9.49 -2.71
N VAL A 68 22.18 -8.51 -1.80
CA VAL A 68 21.62 -8.66 -0.45
C VAL A 68 20.13 -8.96 -0.52
N ALA A 69 19.36 -8.19 -1.31
CA ALA A 69 17.93 -8.41 -1.47
C ALA A 69 17.60 -9.80 -2.04
N ARG A 70 18.36 -10.28 -3.03
CA ARG A 70 18.22 -11.63 -3.60
C ARG A 70 18.51 -12.71 -2.56
N ASN A 71 19.62 -12.59 -1.83
CA ASN A 71 19.98 -13.55 -0.79
C ASN A 71 18.90 -13.62 0.30
N MET A 72 18.30 -12.50 0.66
CA MET A 72 17.21 -12.46 1.62
C MET A 72 15.96 -13.18 1.11
N LEU A 73 15.61 -13.03 -0.17
CA LEU A 73 14.52 -13.79 -0.80
C LEU A 73 14.85 -15.29 -0.89
N ASP A 74 16.12 -15.66 -1.15
CA ASP A 74 16.56 -17.05 -1.18
C ASP A 74 16.48 -17.72 0.21
N GLU A 75 16.62 -16.95 1.26
CA GLU A 75 16.51 -17.40 2.65
C GLU A 75 15.10 -17.19 3.23
N PHE A 76 14.19 -16.58 2.47
CA PHE A 76 12.82 -16.33 2.94
C PHE A 76 12.12 -17.65 3.28
N PRO A 77 11.43 -17.75 4.44
CA PRO A 77 10.74 -18.96 4.84
C PRO A 77 9.75 -19.45 3.80
N ARG A 78 9.74 -20.75 3.50
CA ARG A 78 8.74 -21.36 2.61
C ARG A 78 7.36 -21.16 3.19
N ARG A 79 6.44 -20.60 2.40
CA ARG A 79 5.04 -20.38 2.75
C ARG A 79 4.16 -20.79 1.57
N GLU A 80 2.97 -21.26 1.84
CA GLU A 80 2.01 -21.63 0.79
C GLU A 80 1.49 -20.41 0.04
N HIS A 81 1.46 -19.26 0.71
CA HIS A 81 0.99 -18.00 0.14
C HIS A 81 1.75 -16.81 0.75
N THR A 82 2.26 -15.96 -0.10
CA THR A 82 2.96 -14.74 0.28
C THR A 82 2.70 -13.65 -0.77
N VAL A 83 2.56 -12.42 -0.35
CA VAL A 83 2.45 -11.26 -1.23
C VAL A 83 3.63 -10.31 -0.99
N PHE A 84 4.41 -10.03 -2.04
CA PHE A 84 5.45 -9.01 -2.01
C PHE A 84 4.96 -7.72 -2.64
N PHE A 85 5.22 -6.61 -1.97
CA PHE A 85 4.87 -5.28 -2.47
C PHE A 85 6.05 -4.60 -3.17
N GLY A 86 5.75 -3.90 -4.28
CA GLY A 86 6.68 -3.01 -4.93
C GLY A 86 7.90 -3.68 -5.56
N LEU A 87 7.82 -4.98 -5.86
CA LEU A 87 8.92 -5.65 -6.56
C LEU A 87 9.11 -5.07 -7.96
N ALA A 88 10.34 -4.74 -8.30
CA ALA A 88 10.68 -4.12 -9.57
C ALA A 88 11.95 -4.73 -10.19
N GLY A 89 12.09 -4.59 -11.50
CA GLY A 89 13.31 -4.90 -12.24
C GLY A 89 13.91 -6.27 -11.91
N PRO A 90 15.24 -6.33 -11.62
CA PRO A 90 15.94 -7.61 -11.40
C PRO A 90 15.46 -8.42 -10.19
N LEU A 91 14.80 -7.77 -9.21
CA LEU A 91 14.26 -8.48 -8.04
C LEU A 91 12.95 -9.20 -8.39
N LEU A 92 12.10 -8.59 -9.20
CA LEU A 92 10.91 -9.24 -9.75
C LEU A 92 11.28 -10.45 -10.60
N GLU A 93 12.30 -10.32 -11.45
CA GLU A 93 12.84 -11.44 -12.26
C GLU A 93 13.38 -12.58 -11.37
N HIS A 94 14.01 -12.24 -10.25
CA HIS A 94 14.48 -13.23 -9.27
C HIS A 94 13.31 -14.02 -8.68
N VAL A 95 12.24 -13.35 -8.27
CA VAL A 95 11.03 -13.99 -7.73
C VAL A 95 10.38 -14.91 -8.77
N ARG A 96 10.22 -14.47 -10.01
CA ARG A 96 9.68 -15.28 -11.10
C ARG A 96 10.42 -16.61 -11.29
N ARG A 97 11.73 -16.61 -11.11
CA ARG A 97 12.57 -17.81 -11.31
C ARG A 97 12.56 -18.76 -10.11
N HIS A 98 12.46 -18.23 -8.88
CA HIS A 98 12.71 -18.99 -7.67
C HIS A 98 11.45 -19.33 -6.87
N PHE A 99 10.30 -18.76 -7.22
CA PHE A 99 9.03 -19.05 -6.56
C PHE A 99 8.04 -19.71 -7.51
N GLU A 100 7.09 -20.47 -6.94
CA GLU A 100 6.00 -21.10 -7.68
C GLU A 100 4.75 -20.21 -7.66
N GLY A 101 3.79 -20.49 -8.55
CA GLY A 101 2.47 -19.84 -8.54
C GLY A 101 2.52 -18.32 -8.61
N VAL A 102 3.55 -17.76 -9.28
CA VAL A 102 3.73 -16.30 -9.36
C VAL A 102 2.60 -15.68 -10.15
N THR A 103 1.85 -14.78 -9.51
CA THR A 103 0.89 -13.89 -10.16
C THR A 103 1.24 -12.44 -9.85
N GLU A 104 1.03 -11.56 -10.82
CA GLU A 104 1.49 -10.18 -10.73
C GLU A 104 0.36 -9.21 -11.02
N LEU A 105 0.27 -8.18 -10.19
CA LEU A 105 -0.50 -6.99 -10.46
C LEU A 105 0.48 -5.82 -10.69
N PRO A 106 0.79 -5.49 -11.95
CA PRO A 106 1.66 -4.35 -12.24
C PRO A 106 1.07 -3.07 -11.66
N ALA A 107 1.86 -2.34 -10.90
CA ALA A 107 1.43 -1.13 -10.21
C ALA A 107 2.59 -0.13 -10.11
N THR A 108 2.24 1.16 -10.18
CA THR A 108 3.17 2.26 -9.97
C THR A 108 2.96 2.85 -8.58
N LEU A 109 4.05 3.05 -7.85
CA LEU A 109 4.05 3.79 -6.59
C LEU A 109 3.95 5.29 -6.87
N TYR A 110 2.91 5.92 -6.34
CA TYR A 110 2.71 7.37 -6.33
C TYR A 110 2.93 7.92 -4.92
N VAL A 111 3.67 9.03 -4.81
CA VAL A 111 3.99 9.67 -3.52
C VAL A 111 3.80 11.19 -3.62
N LEU A 112 3.24 11.78 -2.58
CA LEU A 112 3.33 13.23 -2.34
C LEU A 112 4.61 13.48 -1.52
N ALA A 113 5.70 13.75 -2.23
CA ALA A 113 7.02 13.88 -1.61
C ALA A 113 7.16 15.16 -0.75
N ASP A 114 6.48 16.23 -1.14
CA ASP A 114 6.45 17.51 -0.43
C ASP A 114 4.99 17.99 -0.31
N PRO A 115 4.51 18.27 0.90
CA PRO A 115 3.18 18.85 1.10
C PRO A 115 2.90 20.13 0.31
N ALA A 116 3.94 20.90 -0.05
CA ALA A 116 3.80 22.10 -0.88
C ALA A 116 3.31 21.80 -2.31
N HIS A 117 3.47 20.55 -2.78
CA HIS A 117 2.96 20.10 -4.07
C HIS A 117 1.53 19.58 -4.00
N PHE A 118 0.87 19.64 -2.85
CA PHE A 118 -0.53 19.27 -2.74
C PHE A 118 -1.43 20.28 -3.45
N HIS A 119 -2.16 19.81 -4.45
CA HIS A 119 -3.11 20.58 -5.23
C HIS A 119 -4.55 20.17 -4.88
N PRO A 120 -5.16 20.74 -3.84
CA PRO A 120 -6.51 20.39 -3.43
C PRO A 120 -7.53 20.72 -4.51
N ALA A 121 -8.63 19.97 -4.54
CA ALA A 121 -9.79 20.36 -5.31
C ALA A 121 -10.44 21.61 -4.71
N ASP A 122 -11.00 22.46 -5.56
CA ASP A 122 -11.88 23.53 -5.12
C ASP A 122 -13.14 22.94 -4.47
N PRO A 123 -13.67 23.59 -3.41
CA PRO A 123 -14.93 23.17 -2.82
C PRO A 123 -16.06 23.32 -3.85
N ALA A 124 -16.52 22.23 -4.40
CA ALA A 124 -17.62 22.24 -5.38
C ALA A 124 -18.85 21.56 -4.76
N GLY A 125 -19.69 22.34 -4.13
CA GLY A 125 -21.11 22.05 -3.89
C GLY A 125 -21.48 20.86 -2.97
N GLU A 126 -20.66 19.82 -2.90
CA GLU A 126 -20.95 18.64 -2.10
C GLU A 126 -20.14 18.64 -0.79
N THR A 127 -20.81 18.31 0.30
CA THR A 127 -20.11 18.14 1.60
C THR A 127 -19.38 16.81 1.62
N VAL A 128 -18.06 16.86 1.88
CA VAL A 128 -17.25 15.66 2.10
C VAL A 128 -17.22 15.33 3.60
N GLY A 129 -17.84 14.23 3.97
CA GLY A 129 -17.84 13.66 5.31
C GLY A 129 -16.83 12.50 5.46
N VAL A 130 -17.20 11.53 6.30
CA VAL A 130 -16.42 10.31 6.57
C VAL A 130 -17.28 9.08 6.36
N LEU A 131 -16.65 7.94 6.12
CA LEU A 131 -17.31 6.65 6.21
C LEU A 131 -17.47 6.27 7.68
N ALA A 132 -18.60 5.63 8.00
CA ALA A 132 -18.87 5.00 9.28
C ALA A 132 -18.88 3.45 9.09
N PRO A 133 -18.74 2.66 10.17
CA PRO A 133 -18.64 1.19 10.07
C PRO A 133 -19.79 0.52 9.31
N GLU A 134 -20.99 1.09 9.33
CA GLU A 134 -22.16 0.62 8.56
C GLU A 134 -21.98 0.71 7.06
N HIS A 135 -21.06 1.56 6.57
CA HIS A 135 -20.76 1.68 5.14
C HIS A 135 -19.82 0.56 4.63
N ALA A 136 -19.29 -0.29 5.52
CA ALA A 136 -18.33 -1.34 5.13
C ALA A 136 -18.92 -2.34 4.12
N GLY A 137 -20.21 -2.68 4.23
CA GLY A 137 -20.89 -3.56 3.27
C GLY A 137 -20.87 -3.00 1.85
N PRO A 138 -21.51 -1.84 1.60
CA PRO A 138 -21.50 -1.20 0.28
C PRO A 138 -20.10 -0.96 -0.29
N VAL A 139 -19.12 -0.56 0.55
CA VAL A 139 -17.74 -0.36 0.13
C VAL A 139 -17.08 -1.68 -0.29
N SER A 140 -17.27 -2.75 0.50
CA SER A 140 -16.74 -4.07 0.20
C SER A 140 -17.33 -4.65 -1.08
N ASP A 141 -18.63 -4.48 -1.32
CA ASP A 141 -19.31 -4.99 -2.51
C ASP A 141 -18.85 -4.26 -3.80
N ALA A 142 -18.55 -2.98 -3.71
CA ALA A 142 -18.04 -2.19 -4.83
C ALA A 142 -16.53 -2.41 -5.11
N TRP A 143 -15.80 -2.99 -4.16
CA TRP A 143 -14.37 -3.25 -4.31
C TRP A 143 -14.12 -4.65 -4.90
N THR A 144 -13.77 -4.69 -6.19
CA THR A 144 -13.66 -5.91 -6.99
C THR A 144 -12.29 -6.60 -6.94
N VAL A 145 -11.47 -6.35 -5.92
CA VAL A 145 -10.19 -7.06 -5.74
C VAL A 145 -10.46 -8.48 -5.23
N HIS A 146 -9.86 -9.46 -5.90
CA HIS A 146 -10.14 -10.89 -5.69
C HIS A 146 -9.16 -11.61 -4.75
N ASP A 147 -8.28 -10.88 -4.05
CA ASP A 147 -7.18 -11.45 -3.27
C ASP A 147 -7.57 -11.86 -1.83
N PHE A 148 -8.87 -11.90 -1.53
CA PHE A 148 -9.37 -12.35 -0.23
C PHE A 148 -9.90 -13.78 -0.30
N GLU A 149 -9.63 -14.55 0.74
CA GLU A 149 -10.12 -15.93 0.87
C GLU A 149 -11.65 -16.04 0.85
N SER A 150 -12.34 -15.00 1.34
CA SER A 150 -13.81 -14.95 1.36
C SER A 150 -14.34 -13.51 1.34
N GLN A 151 -15.65 -13.38 1.06
CA GLN A 151 -16.35 -12.11 1.15
C GLN A 151 -16.35 -11.56 2.59
N GLU A 152 -16.46 -12.43 3.59
CA GLU A 152 -16.41 -12.07 5.00
C GLU A 152 -15.05 -11.49 5.39
N ALA A 153 -13.95 -12.09 4.92
CA ALA A 153 -12.60 -11.60 5.15
C ALA A 153 -12.41 -10.20 4.53
N ARG A 154 -12.89 -10.00 3.28
CA ARG A 154 -12.88 -8.69 2.63
C ARG A 154 -13.70 -7.66 3.39
N LEU A 155 -14.91 -8.00 3.83
CA LEU A 155 -15.77 -7.12 4.62
C LEU A 155 -15.10 -6.73 5.95
N ALA A 156 -14.52 -7.70 6.65
CA ALA A 156 -13.80 -7.46 7.90
C ALA A 156 -12.59 -6.53 7.68
N TYR A 157 -11.84 -6.72 6.61
CA TYR A 157 -10.72 -5.85 6.23
C TYR A 157 -11.19 -4.41 5.98
N VAL A 158 -12.23 -4.22 5.15
CA VAL A 158 -12.77 -2.89 4.83
C VAL A 158 -13.29 -2.20 6.09
N ARG A 159 -14.01 -2.92 6.94
CA ARG A 159 -14.48 -2.40 8.23
C ARG A 159 -13.31 -1.93 9.10
N GLY A 160 -12.27 -2.75 9.21
CA GLY A 160 -11.07 -2.39 9.95
C GLY A 160 -10.34 -1.16 9.38
N CYS A 161 -10.31 -0.99 8.06
CA CYS A 161 -9.76 0.22 7.42
C CYS A 161 -10.60 1.46 7.73
N ILE A 162 -11.93 1.35 7.74
CA ILE A 162 -12.85 2.46 8.09
C ILE A 162 -12.67 2.88 9.54
N GLU A 163 -12.54 1.93 10.46
CA GLU A 163 -12.44 2.19 11.90
C GLU A 163 -11.10 2.80 12.30
N ARG A 164 -10.01 2.38 11.66
CA ARG A 164 -8.65 2.79 12.04
C ARG A 164 -8.09 3.94 11.23
N GLY A 165 -8.38 3.95 9.94
CA GLY A 165 -7.76 4.88 9.00
C GLY A 165 -8.54 6.17 8.76
N PRO A 166 -7.91 7.19 8.15
CA PRO A 166 -8.65 8.30 7.57
C PRO A 166 -9.55 7.82 6.43
N THR A 167 -10.76 8.34 6.40
CA THR A 167 -11.72 8.16 5.31
C THR A 167 -12.26 9.50 4.84
N ALA A 168 -12.71 9.56 3.60
CA ALA A 168 -13.45 10.69 3.05
C ALA A 168 -14.57 10.17 2.15
N ALA A 169 -15.77 10.75 2.25
CA ALA A 169 -16.92 10.32 1.45
C ALA A 169 -17.90 11.45 1.19
N VAL A 170 -18.48 11.43 0.00
CA VAL A 170 -19.72 12.15 -0.33
C VAL A 170 -20.86 11.17 -0.11
N LEU A 171 -21.76 11.51 0.80
CA LEU A 171 -22.92 10.70 1.16
C LEU A 171 -24.18 11.38 0.62
N ARG A 172 -25.08 10.59 0.02
CA ARG A 172 -26.45 11.02 -0.29
C ARG A 172 -27.43 10.06 0.35
N GLU A 173 -28.32 10.58 1.15
CA GLU A 173 -29.30 9.77 1.90
C GLU A 173 -28.64 8.62 2.70
N GLY A 174 -27.47 8.89 3.28
CA GLY A 174 -26.68 7.92 4.06
C GLY A 174 -25.91 6.88 3.22
N ARG A 175 -25.94 6.96 1.88
CA ARG A 175 -25.23 6.03 0.99
C ARG A 175 -23.93 6.66 0.47
N PRO A 176 -22.80 5.93 0.49
CA PRO A 176 -21.53 6.44 -0.04
C PRO A 176 -21.55 6.44 -1.57
N MET A 177 -21.59 7.63 -2.15
CA MET A 177 -21.64 7.84 -3.61
C MET A 177 -20.26 8.05 -4.22
N SER A 178 -19.36 8.67 -3.48
CA SER A 178 -17.94 8.77 -3.83
C SER A 178 -17.15 8.70 -2.52
N TYR A 179 -16.09 7.88 -2.46
CA TYR A 179 -15.34 7.69 -1.24
C TYR A 179 -13.91 7.26 -1.49
N GLY A 180 -13.09 7.43 -0.47
CA GLY A 180 -11.72 6.94 -0.40
C GLY A 180 -11.35 6.67 1.06
N LEU A 181 -10.47 5.69 1.25
CA LEU A 181 -9.94 5.35 2.57
C LEU A 181 -8.47 4.91 2.44
N THR A 182 -7.82 4.71 3.58
CA THR A 182 -6.48 4.16 3.61
C THR A 182 -6.53 2.67 3.92
N HIS A 183 -5.61 1.93 3.31
CA HIS A 183 -5.30 0.55 3.69
C HIS A 183 -4.67 0.47 5.08
N ALA A 184 -4.54 -0.75 5.60
CA ALA A 184 -3.93 -0.98 6.91
C ALA A 184 -2.48 -0.51 7.01
N ASP A 185 -1.74 -0.46 5.90
CA ASP A 185 -0.37 0.05 5.80
C ASP A 185 -0.29 1.58 5.68
N GLY A 186 -1.44 2.27 5.62
CA GLY A 186 -1.54 3.73 5.47
C GLY A 186 -1.57 4.23 4.04
N SER A 187 -1.42 3.36 3.02
CA SER A 187 -1.54 3.77 1.61
C SER A 187 -2.97 4.19 1.28
N ILE A 188 -3.13 5.19 0.42
CA ILE A 188 -4.43 5.56 -0.13
C ILE A 188 -4.91 4.45 -1.06
N GLY A 189 -6.16 4.00 -0.83
CA GLY A 189 -6.77 2.98 -1.67
C GLY A 189 -8.29 2.99 -1.60
N ILE A 190 -8.89 2.00 -2.25
CA ILE A 190 -10.36 1.81 -2.31
C ILE A 190 -11.07 3.12 -2.67
N LEU A 191 -10.55 3.81 -3.69
CA LEU A 191 -11.18 5.00 -4.26
C LEU A 191 -12.29 4.58 -5.21
N HIS A 192 -13.49 5.09 -4.96
CA HIS A 192 -14.65 4.79 -5.80
C HIS A 192 -15.52 6.05 -6.01
N THR A 193 -16.14 6.13 -7.17
CA THR A 193 -17.23 7.04 -7.45
C THR A 193 -18.27 6.29 -8.26
N GLU A 194 -19.51 6.36 -7.84
CA GLU A 194 -20.65 5.76 -8.54
C GLU A 194 -20.64 6.13 -10.03
N PRO A 195 -20.82 5.16 -10.95
CA PRO A 195 -20.68 5.39 -12.39
C PRO A 195 -21.45 6.60 -12.91
N ALA A 196 -22.70 6.78 -12.44
CA ALA A 196 -23.55 7.90 -12.84
C ALA A 196 -23.06 9.28 -12.36
N LEU A 197 -22.13 9.31 -11.38
CA LEU A 197 -21.61 10.54 -10.79
C LEU A 197 -20.15 10.80 -11.16
N ARG A 198 -19.58 9.99 -12.04
CA ARG A 198 -18.21 10.19 -12.50
C ARG A 198 -18.08 11.46 -13.33
N ARG A 199 -16.86 12.00 -13.42
CA ARG A 199 -16.50 13.22 -14.17
C ARG A 199 -17.17 14.52 -13.66
N GLN A 200 -17.71 14.49 -12.44
CA GLN A 200 -18.29 15.64 -11.74
C GLN A 200 -17.36 16.21 -10.66
N GLY A 201 -16.09 15.79 -10.64
CA GLY A 201 -15.10 16.27 -9.67
C GLY A 201 -15.13 15.59 -8.29
N LEU A 202 -16.11 14.72 -7.99
CA LEU A 202 -16.30 14.12 -6.66
C LEU A 202 -15.09 13.32 -6.20
N GLY A 203 -14.50 12.50 -7.07
CA GLY A 203 -13.31 11.72 -6.73
C GLY A 203 -12.13 12.62 -6.32
N ARG A 204 -11.94 13.76 -6.97
CA ARG A 204 -10.89 14.73 -6.62
C ARG A 204 -11.16 15.42 -5.29
N GLN A 205 -12.42 15.74 -4.98
CA GLN A 205 -12.81 16.31 -3.69
C GLN A 205 -12.55 15.31 -2.55
N VAL A 206 -12.97 14.06 -2.74
CA VAL A 206 -12.76 12.97 -1.78
C VAL A 206 -11.26 12.73 -1.54
N LEU A 207 -10.47 12.60 -2.62
CA LEU A 207 -9.03 12.41 -2.49
C LEU A 207 -8.38 13.62 -1.80
N SER A 208 -8.76 14.85 -2.15
CA SER A 208 -8.22 16.05 -1.51
C SER A 208 -8.54 16.09 -0.01
N ALA A 209 -9.76 15.70 0.39
CA ALA A 209 -10.13 15.64 1.79
C ALA A 209 -9.34 14.55 2.55
N LEU A 210 -9.11 13.41 1.92
CA LEU A 210 -8.30 12.32 2.49
C LEU A 210 -6.85 12.74 2.66
N VAL A 211 -6.25 13.36 1.64
CA VAL A 211 -4.86 13.88 1.71
C VAL A 211 -4.71 14.91 2.80
N ARG A 212 -5.64 15.87 2.96
CA ARG A 212 -5.60 16.84 4.07
C ARG A 212 -5.55 16.13 5.42
N LYS A 213 -6.41 15.14 5.66
CA LYS A 213 -6.43 14.37 6.91
C LYS A 213 -5.12 13.63 7.17
N LEU A 214 -4.47 13.10 6.13
CA LEU A 214 -3.16 12.47 6.25
C LEU A 214 -2.08 13.49 6.61
N LEU A 215 -2.05 14.65 5.95
CA LEU A 215 -1.10 15.73 6.23
C LEU A 215 -1.27 16.31 7.65
N GLU A 216 -2.52 16.49 8.11
CA GLU A 216 -2.83 16.93 9.48
C GLU A 216 -2.30 15.95 10.53
N ARG A 217 -2.31 14.66 10.22
CA ARG A 217 -1.73 13.59 11.05
C ARG A 217 -0.21 13.44 10.88
N ARG A 218 0.43 14.24 10.03
CA ARG A 218 1.83 14.07 9.61
C ARG A 218 2.13 12.68 9.05
N ALA A 219 1.13 12.04 8.48
CA ALA A 219 1.27 10.73 7.85
C ALA A 219 1.85 10.87 6.43
N MET A 220 2.50 9.80 5.98
CA MET A 220 2.99 9.72 4.60
C MET A 220 1.80 9.58 3.64
N VAL A 221 1.88 10.28 2.51
CA VAL A 221 0.82 10.29 1.49
C VAL A 221 1.31 9.54 0.26
N TYR A 222 0.81 8.33 0.05
CA TYR A 222 1.22 7.46 -1.05
C TYR A 222 0.10 6.50 -1.47
N ALA A 223 0.22 5.96 -2.67
CA ALA A 223 -0.69 4.96 -3.23
C ALA A 223 0.05 4.03 -4.19
N TYR A 224 -0.37 2.77 -4.28
CA TYR A 224 -0.04 1.88 -5.39
C TYR A 224 -1.21 1.89 -6.38
N VAL A 225 -0.93 2.29 -7.61
CA VAL A 225 -1.95 2.41 -8.66
C VAL A 225 -1.67 1.38 -9.74
N ALA A 226 -2.63 0.49 -9.99
CA ALA A 226 -2.50 -0.52 -11.04
C ALA A 226 -2.22 0.12 -12.40
N VAL A 227 -1.28 -0.45 -13.14
CA VAL A 227 -0.94 0.00 -14.50
C VAL A 227 -2.18 -0.07 -15.38
N GLY A 228 -2.45 1.00 -16.13
CA GLY A 228 -3.65 1.10 -16.97
C GLY A 228 -4.90 1.64 -16.25
N ASN A 229 -4.86 1.86 -14.94
CA ASN A 229 -5.95 2.54 -14.22
C ASN A 229 -5.86 4.07 -14.46
N VAL A 230 -6.13 4.47 -15.71
CA VAL A 230 -6.01 5.87 -16.17
C VAL A 230 -6.77 6.86 -15.28
N PRO A 231 -8.02 6.57 -14.81
CA PRO A 231 -8.71 7.50 -13.92
C PRO A 231 -7.99 7.73 -12.59
N SER A 232 -7.44 6.70 -11.97
CA SER A 232 -6.69 6.83 -10.71
C SER A 232 -5.35 7.53 -10.91
N ILE A 233 -4.64 7.23 -11.99
CA ILE A 233 -3.39 7.90 -12.37
C ILE A 233 -3.63 9.41 -12.49
N ALA A 234 -4.59 9.82 -13.32
CA ALA A 234 -4.93 11.23 -13.52
C ALA A 234 -5.34 11.92 -12.21
N LEU A 235 -6.05 11.20 -11.33
CA LEU A 235 -6.48 11.71 -10.04
C LEU A 235 -5.30 11.94 -9.09
N MET A 236 -4.35 10.99 -9.00
CA MET A 236 -3.13 11.15 -8.19
C MET A 236 -2.31 12.34 -8.66
N GLU A 237 -2.03 12.43 -9.97
CA GLU A 237 -1.23 13.51 -10.57
C GLU A 237 -1.87 14.87 -10.39
N ALA A 238 -3.19 14.98 -10.62
CA ALA A 238 -3.94 16.22 -10.42
C ALA A 238 -3.94 16.69 -8.95
N THR A 239 -3.75 15.77 -8.00
CA THR A 239 -3.68 16.08 -6.57
C THR A 239 -2.25 16.39 -6.11
N GLY A 240 -1.23 16.17 -6.97
CA GLY A 240 0.16 16.50 -6.71
C GLY A 240 1.06 15.32 -6.36
N LEU A 241 0.50 14.09 -6.29
CA LEU A 241 1.33 12.90 -6.18
C LEU A 241 2.09 12.67 -7.49
N ARG A 242 3.28 12.11 -7.40
CA ARG A 242 4.13 11.78 -8.54
C ARG A 242 4.50 10.30 -8.53
N ALA A 243 4.62 9.72 -9.73
CA ALA A 243 5.16 8.38 -9.92
C ALA A 243 6.62 8.34 -9.45
N VAL A 244 6.94 7.35 -8.63
CA VAL A 244 8.28 7.15 -8.06
C VAL A 244 8.91 5.88 -8.59
N GLN A 245 8.15 4.79 -8.65
CA GLN A 245 8.67 3.50 -9.05
C GLN A 245 7.57 2.66 -9.73
N ASP A 246 7.91 2.12 -10.89
CA ASP A 246 7.12 1.05 -11.52
C ASP A 246 7.56 -0.30 -10.96
N GLY A 247 6.59 -1.14 -10.63
CA GLY A 247 6.82 -2.46 -10.07
C GLY A 247 5.56 -3.31 -10.13
N ALA A 248 5.47 -4.27 -9.23
CA ALA A 248 4.28 -5.12 -9.10
C ALA A 248 3.99 -5.46 -7.64
N VAL A 249 2.71 -5.70 -7.35
CA VAL A 249 2.28 -6.50 -6.21
C VAL A 249 2.30 -7.95 -6.69
N VAL A 250 3.06 -8.81 -6.03
CA VAL A 250 3.37 -10.15 -6.51
C VAL A 250 2.92 -11.17 -5.49
N THR A 251 1.95 -11.98 -5.86
CA THR A 251 1.54 -13.15 -5.07
C THR A 251 2.37 -14.35 -5.49
N VAL A 252 2.90 -15.08 -4.53
CA VAL A 252 3.72 -16.27 -4.76
C VAL A 252 3.30 -17.43 -3.87
N GLY A 253 3.47 -18.64 -4.37
CA GLY A 253 3.50 -19.88 -3.61
C GLY A 253 4.87 -20.15 -2.97
N PRO A 254 5.17 -21.41 -2.60
CA PRO A 254 6.45 -21.76 -2.00
C PRO A 254 7.62 -21.52 -2.96
N ARG A 255 8.82 -21.34 -2.38
CA ARG A 255 10.04 -21.27 -3.17
C ARG A 255 10.33 -22.64 -3.81
N ARG A 256 10.72 -22.63 -5.09
CA ARG A 256 11.12 -23.84 -5.83
C ARG A 256 12.30 -24.53 -5.15
N GLU A 257 12.33 -25.86 -5.20
CA GLU A 257 13.52 -26.60 -4.81
C GLU A 257 14.60 -26.39 -5.87
N THR A 258 15.73 -25.84 -5.45
CA THR A 258 16.91 -25.85 -6.31
C THR A 258 17.36 -27.31 -6.39
N SER A 259 17.23 -27.92 -7.58
CA SER A 259 17.89 -29.19 -7.86
C SER A 259 19.40 -29.00 -7.61
N ALA A 260 19.92 -29.74 -6.65
CA ALA A 260 21.34 -29.73 -6.32
C ALA A 260 22.20 -30.23 -7.47
#